data_d69fa13f71707373f14f1ed1dd353041
#
_entry.id   d69fa13f71707373f14f1ed1dd353041
#
_cell.length_a   1.000
_cell.length_b   1.000
_cell.length_c   1.000
_cell.angle_alpha   90.00
_cell.angle_beta   90.00
_cell.angle_gamma   90.00
#
_symmetry.space_group_name_H-M   'P 1'
#
loop_
_entity.id
_entity.type
_entity.pdbx_description
1 polymer ?
#
loop_
_entity_poly.entity_id
_entity_poly.type
_entity_poly.pdbx_seq_one_letter_code
_entity_poly.pdbx_strand_id
1 'polypeptide(L)'
;LGVCNTASAYFSAAVGGRLNAANGGDSTVSGGYNNTTNGTGGVIAGGGINIASNNYATVSGGLSNTASGQYSAVGGGCCNTASGYISTVSGGCCNIVNGSRGVIGGGLCNTISSGNNNTISGGYCNCNSGSSASTISGGTINSINSTVLASTISGGRCHTICANFATIGGGDSNTASFAYSTISGGVSNTASQYFTTISGGYNNTASQNSATVGGGVSNTASGGSSFIGGGRYNTASCNYSIISAGKCNIASNNYATVSGGLSNTASGQYSAVGGGALNTASGCSS
;
A
#
# COMPACT_ATOMS: atom_id res chain seq x y z
N LEU A 1 -23.67 11.80 -38.77
CA LEU A 1 -24.53 10.72 -39.19
C LEU A 1 -24.10 9.43 -38.51
N GLY A 2 -24.95 8.86 -37.66
CA GLY A 2 -24.67 7.63 -36.91
C GLY A 2 -25.60 6.49 -37.34
N VAL A 3 -25.24 5.25 -36.97
CA VAL A 3 -26.02 4.06 -37.31
C VAL A 3 -26.51 3.40 -36.03
N CYS A 4 -27.83 3.22 -35.89
CA CYS A 4 -28.46 2.54 -34.74
C CYS A 4 -28.11 3.17 -33.38
N ASN A 5 -27.99 4.50 -33.29
CA ASN A 5 -27.85 5.19 -32.03
C ASN A 5 -29.22 5.45 -31.39
N THR A 6 -29.34 5.38 -30.09
CA THR A 6 -30.57 5.60 -29.33
C THR A 6 -30.37 6.72 -28.31
N ALA A 7 -31.30 7.67 -28.24
CA ALA A 7 -31.46 8.63 -27.17
C ALA A 7 -32.88 8.49 -26.65
N SER A 8 -33.10 7.86 -25.50
CA SER A 8 -34.43 7.41 -25.06
C SER A 8 -34.99 8.19 -23.86
N ALA A 9 -34.17 9.06 -23.24
CA ALA A 9 -34.57 9.83 -22.07
C ALA A 9 -34.64 11.33 -22.34
N TYR A 10 -35.17 12.07 -21.37
CA TYR A 10 -35.34 13.52 -21.42
C TYR A 10 -34.00 14.21 -21.63
N PHE A 11 -33.90 15.11 -22.60
CA PHE A 11 -32.66 15.84 -22.96
C PHE A 11 -31.42 14.96 -23.22
N SER A 12 -31.61 13.67 -23.50
CA SER A 12 -30.49 12.79 -23.82
C SER A 12 -30.01 12.98 -25.26
N ALA A 13 -28.73 12.76 -25.54
CA ALA A 13 -28.12 12.91 -26.84
C ALA A 13 -27.16 11.77 -27.18
N ALA A 14 -27.38 11.11 -28.34
CA ALA A 14 -26.42 10.18 -28.95
C ALA A 14 -26.02 10.78 -30.32
N VAL A 15 -24.93 11.54 -30.40
CA VAL A 15 -24.62 12.47 -31.49
C VAL A 15 -24.10 11.75 -32.73
N GLY A 16 -23.24 10.73 -32.57
CA GLY A 16 -22.65 10.04 -33.72
C GLY A 16 -22.21 8.61 -33.43
N GLY A 17 -21.50 8.00 -34.38
CA GLY A 17 -20.98 6.63 -34.21
C GLY A 17 -22.03 5.54 -34.46
N ARG A 18 -21.88 4.38 -33.87
CA ARG A 18 -22.72 3.21 -34.08
C ARG A 18 -23.11 2.51 -32.79
N LEU A 19 -24.39 2.15 -32.64
CA LEU A 19 -24.93 1.38 -31.51
C LEU A 19 -24.74 2.08 -30.14
N ASN A 20 -24.66 3.41 -30.12
CA ASN A 20 -24.54 4.15 -28.87
C ASN A 20 -25.94 4.39 -28.26
N ALA A 21 -26.02 4.31 -26.93
CA ALA A 21 -27.27 4.49 -26.22
C ALA A 21 -27.14 5.56 -25.10
N ALA A 22 -27.91 6.62 -25.17
CA ALA A 22 -28.07 7.63 -24.15
C ALA A 22 -29.44 7.45 -23.49
N ASN A 23 -29.50 6.66 -22.40
CA ASN A 23 -30.76 6.25 -21.76
C ASN A 23 -31.04 7.01 -20.45
N GLY A 24 -30.11 7.75 -19.91
CA GLY A 24 -30.32 8.61 -18.74
C GLY A 24 -30.81 9.99 -19.11
N GLY A 25 -31.61 10.66 -18.25
CA GLY A 25 -31.97 12.06 -18.47
C GLY A 25 -30.73 12.95 -18.53
N ASP A 26 -30.69 13.95 -19.37
CA ASP A 26 -29.54 14.86 -19.56
C ASP A 26 -28.23 14.15 -19.94
N SER A 27 -28.28 12.88 -20.34
CA SER A 27 -27.08 12.10 -20.65
C SER A 27 -26.61 12.31 -22.10
N THR A 28 -25.29 12.17 -22.30
CA THR A 28 -24.71 12.38 -23.62
C THR A 28 -23.72 11.28 -23.99
N VAL A 29 -23.86 10.71 -25.19
CA VAL A 29 -22.84 9.94 -25.89
C VAL A 29 -22.44 10.68 -27.15
N SER A 30 -21.24 11.25 -27.21
CA SER A 30 -20.81 12.08 -28.36
C SER A 30 -20.47 11.24 -29.59
N GLY A 31 -20.07 9.97 -29.42
CA GLY A 31 -19.79 9.08 -30.54
C GLY A 31 -19.17 7.75 -30.14
N GLY A 32 -18.52 7.11 -31.14
CA GLY A 32 -17.85 5.81 -30.91
C GLY A 32 -18.74 4.60 -31.21
N TYR A 33 -18.48 3.49 -30.61
CA TYR A 33 -19.14 2.22 -30.85
C TYR A 33 -19.64 1.57 -29.57
N ASN A 34 -20.92 1.27 -29.51
CA ASN A 34 -21.58 0.51 -28.45
C ASN A 34 -21.32 1.09 -27.03
N ASN A 35 -21.35 2.42 -26.91
CA ASN A 35 -21.22 3.11 -25.62
C ASN A 35 -22.61 3.34 -25.02
N THR A 36 -22.74 3.20 -23.70
CA THR A 36 -24.06 3.29 -23.03
C THR A 36 -24.00 4.19 -21.79
N THR A 37 -24.86 5.23 -21.76
CA THR A 37 -25.15 6.00 -20.53
C THR A 37 -26.52 5.63 -20.00
N ASN A 38 -26.66 5.26 -18.73
CA ASN A 38 -27.92 4.98 -18.06
C ASN A 38 -28.25 5.96 -16.94
N GLY A 39 -27.22 6.61 -16.38
CA GLY A 39 -27.39 7.57 -15.29
C GLY A 39 -27.78 8.97 -15.79
N THR A 40 -28.55 9.70 -14.98
CA THR A 40 -28.87 11.12 -15.23
C THR A 40 -27.57 11.93 -15.29
N GLY A 41 -27.43 12.77 -16.31
CA GLY A 41 -26.23 13.57 -16.52
C GLY A 41 -24.97 12.74 -16.83
N GLY A 42 -25.13 11.46 -17.20
CA GLY A 42 -24.01 10.59 -17.58
C GLY A 42 -23.37 11.02 -18.90
N VAL A 43 -22.05 10.97 -19.00
CA VAL A 43 -21.33 11.41 -20.20
C VAL A 43 -20.35 10.35 -20.69
N ILE A 44 -20.39 10.03 -21.99
CA ILE A 44 -19.35 9.30 -22.69
C ILE A 44 -18.90 10.11 -23.91
N ALA A 45 -17.64 10.55 -23.95
CA ALA A 45 -17.15 11.35 -25.06
C ALA A 45 -16.87 10.51 -26.32
N GLY A 46 -16.58 9.20 -26.18
CA GLY A 46 -16.36 8.32 -27.32
C GLY A 46 -15.74 6.99 -26.96
N GLY A 47 -15.02 6.38 -27.92
CA GLY A 47 -14.41 5.06 -27.74
C GLY A 47 -15.34 3.90 -28.02
N GLY A 48 -15.10 2.74 -27.41
CA GLY A 48 -15.88 1.52 -27.66
C GLY A 48 -16.29 0.79 -26.38
N ILE A 49 -17.55 0.35 -26.33
CA ILE A 49 -18.09 -0.51 -25.27
C ILE A 49 -17.94 0.12 -23.86
N ASN A 50 -17.96 1.42 -23.75
CA ASN A 50 -17.87 2.12 -22.48
C ASN A 50 -19.25 2.29 -21.84
N ILE A 51 -19.29 2.25 -20.50
CA ILE A 51 -20.53 2.35 -19.73
C ILE A 51 -20.43 3.44 -18.67
N ALA A 52 -21.40 4.38 -18.65
CA ALA A 52 -21.60 5.35 -17.58
C ALA A 52 -22.99 5.09 -16.97
N SER A 53 -23.09 4.25 -15.94
CA SER A 53 -24.38 3.69 -15.53
C SER A 53 -25.04 4.41 -14.36
N ASN A 54 -24.36 5.31 -13.67
CA ASN A 54 -24.93 6.04 -12.54
C ASN A 54 -24.95 7.56 -12.78
N ASN A 55 -25.66 8.29 -11.92
CA ASN A 55 -25.83 9.73 -12.07
C ASN A 55 -24.48 10.47 -12.08
N TYR A 56 -24.32 11.34 -13.07
CA TYR A 56 -23.13 12.16 -13.31
C TYR A 56 -21.83 11.34 -13.49
N ALA A 57 -21.96 10.07 -13.85
CA ALA A 57 -20.81 9.24 -14.18
C ALA A 57 -20.22 9.63 -15.54
N THR A 58 -18.89 9.66 -15.64
CA THR A 58 -18.20 10.12 -16.85
C THR A 58 -17.18 9.10 -17.34
N VAL A 59 -17.19 8.78 -18.63
CA VAL A 59 -16.10 8.09 -19.32
C VAL A 59 -15.64 8.95 -20.48
N SER A 60 -14.37 9.41 -20.46
CA SER A 60 -13.86 10.27 -21.54
C SER A 60 -13.51 9.49 -22.82
N GLY A 61 -13.38 8.16 -22.76
CA GLY A 61 -13.15 7.33 -23.94
C GLY A 61 -12.45 6.01 -23.64
N GLY A 62 -11.75 5.45 -24.63
CA GLY A 62 -11.07 4.16 -24.51
C GLY A 62 -11.97 2.96 -24.84
N LEU A 63 -11.62 1.78 -24.30
CA LEU A 63 -12.30 0.52 -24.61
C LEU A 63 -12.78 -0.17 -23.35
N SER A 64 -14.06 -0.53 -23.28
CA SER A 64 -14.65 -1.34 -22.19
C SER A 64 -14.45 -0.75 -20.79
N ASN A 65 -14.46 0.58 -20.66
CA ASN A 65 -14.37 1.25 -19.37
C ASN A 65 -15.76 1.41 -18.74
N THR A 66 -15.84 1.28 -17.41
CA THR A 66 -17.10 1.39 -16.68
C THR A 66 -17.01 2.42 -15.54
N ALA A 67 -17.84 3.44 -15.59
CA ALA A 67 -18.09 4.37 -14.50
C ALA A 67 -19.49 4.08 -13.93
N SER A 68 -19.56 3.35 -12.83
CA SER A 68 -20.84 2.90 -12.23
C SER A 68 -21.13 3.47 -10.85
N GLY A 69 -20.19 4.19 -10.25
CA GLY A 69 -20.43 4.99 -9.04
C GLY A 69 -21.08 6.33 -9.37
N GLN A 70 -21.91 6.85 -8.47
CA GLN A 70 -22.41 8.22 -8.62
C GLN A 70 -21.23 9.20 -8.56
N TYR A 71 -21.18 10.15 -9.50
CA TYR A 71 -20.06 11.09 -9.72
C TYR A 71 -18.71 10.41 -10.00
N SER A 72 -18.71 9.14 -10.43
CA SER A 72 -17.46 8.45 -10.76
C SER A 72 -16.92 8.88 -12.13
N ALA A 73 -15.62 8.77 -12.31
CA ALA A 73 -14.96 9.15 -13.55
C ALA A 73 -13.93 8.11 -14.01
N VAL A 74 -13.93 7.79 -15.30
CA VAL A 74 -12.85 7.07 -15.98
C VAL A 74 -12.31 7.96 -17.10
N GLY A 75 -11.03 8.36 -17.03
CA GLY A 75 -10.41 9.21 -18.02
C GLY A 75 -10.13 8.51 -19.36
N GLY A 76 -10.05 7.18 -19.37
CA GLY A 76 -9.82 6.40 -20.60
C GLY A 76 -9.07 5.11 -20.35
N GLY A 77 -8.39 4.59 -21.38
CA GLY A 77 -7.66 3.33 -21.31
C GLY A 77 -8.53 2.11 -21.65
N CYS A 78 -8.24 0.97 -21.03
CA CYS A 78 -8.91 -0.28 -21.33
C CYS A 78 -9.40 -1.00 -20.06
N CYS A 79 -10.65 -1.44 -20.04
CA CYS A 79 -11.20 -2.29 -18.99
C CYS A 79 -11.08 -1.70 -17.57
N ASN A 80 -11.08 -0.39 -17.41
CA ASN A 80 -11.03 0.28 -16.12
C ASN A 80 -12.44 0.39 -15.51
N THR A 81 -12.54 0.25 -14.19
CA THR A 81 -13.83 0.33 -13.47
C THR A 81 -13.74 1.32 -12.30
N ALA A 82 -14.63 2.32 -12.29
CA ALA A 82 -14.84 3.24 -11.19
C ALA A 82 -16.28 3.04 -10.65
N SER A 83 -16.42 2.22 -9.58
CA SER A 83 -17.74 1.88 -9.02
C SER A 83 -18.01 2.51 -7.66
N GLY A 84 -17.02 3.05 -6.99
CA GLY A 84 -17.20 3.79 -5.74
C GLY A 84 -17.83 5.17 -5.93
N TYR A 85 -18.50 5.67 -4.92
CA TYR A 85 -19.03 7.05 -4.89
C TYR A 85 -17.88 8.07 -5.03
N ILE A 86 -17.96 8.98 -5.99
CA ILE A 86 -16.93 9.97 -6.34
C ILE A 86 -15.57 9.30 -6.61
N SER A 87 -15.53 8.11 -7.18
CA SER A 87 -14.29 7.41 -7.48
C SER A 87 -13.72 7.80 -8.84
N THR A 88 -12.39 7.73 -8.98
CA THR A 88 -11.70 8.12 -10.21
C THR A 88 -10.66 7.08 -10.64
N VAL A 89 -10.69 6.70 -11.91
CA VAL A 89 -9.57 6.04 -12.59
C VAL A 89 -9.13 6.95 -13.73
N SER A 90 -7.91 7.51 -13.67
CA SER A 90 -7.48 8.44 -14.71
C SER A 90 -7.14 7.73 -16.03
N GLY A 91 -6.77 6.46 -16.00
CA GLY A 91 -6.48 5.68 -17.20
C GLY A 91 -5.78 4.35 -16.92
N GLY A 92 -5.03 3.84 -17.90
CA GLY A 92 -4.34 2.55 -17.80
C GLY A 92 -5.21 1.37 -18.23
N CYS A 93 -4.93 0.19 -17.68
CA CYS A 93 -5.65 -1.03 -18.06
C CYS A 93 -6.04 -1.85 -16.83
N CYS A 94 -7.29 -2.31 -16.80
CA CYS A 94 -7.81 -3.21 -15.78
C CYS A 94 -7.69 -2.67 -14.34
N ASN A 95 -7.74 -1.36 -14.15
CA ASN A 95 -7.72 -0.75 -12.82
C ASN A 95 -9.15 -0.68 -12.25
N ILE A 96 -9.31 -0.98 -10.96
CA ILE A 96 -10.63 -1.08 -10.32
C ILE A 96 -10.68 -0.23 -9.06
N VAL A 97 -11.65 0.67 -8.95
CA VAL A 97 -11.94 1.44 -7.74
C VAL A 97 -13.36 1.15 -7.27
N ASN A 98 -13.50 0.39 -6.19
CA ASN A 98 -14.78 0.15 -5.52
C ASN A 98 -14.95 1.02 -4.26
N GLY A 99 -13.86 1.52 -3.68
CA GLY A 99 -13.90 2.40 -2.51
C GLY A 99 -14.44 3.79 -2.85
N SER A 100 -15.17 4.40 -1.90
CA SER A 100 -15.67 5.77 -2.04
C SER A 100 -14.53 6.79 -2.05
N ARG A 101 -14.60 7.79 -2.93
CA ARG A 101 -13.54 8.79 -3.13
C ARG A 101 -12.15 8.16 -3.36
N GLY A 102 -12.14 6.92 -3.85
CA GLY A 102 -10.92 6.23 -4.22
C GLY A 102 -10.34 6.78 -5.52
N VAL A 103 -9.03 6.85 -5.63
CA VAL A 103 -8.35 7.34 -6.83
C VAL A 103 -7.26 6.38 -7.27
N ILE A 104 -7.33 5.96 -8.53
CA ILE A 104 -6.21 5.30 -9.22
C ILE A 104 -5.74 6.22 -10.35
N GLY A 105 -4.47 6.65 -10.28
CA GLY A 105 -3.87 7.52 -11.31
C GLY A 105 -3.61 6.81 -12.65
N GLY A 106 -3.45 5.49 -12.63
CA GLY A 106 -3.23 4.70 -13.84
C GLY A 106 -2.50 3.39 -13.58
N GLY A 107 -1.77 2.90 -14.58
CA GLY A 107 -1.04 1.63 -14.48
C GLY A 107 -1.85 0.40 -14.92
N LEU A 108 -1.47 -0.76 -14.43
CA LEU A 108 -2.05 -2.04 -14.86
C LEU A 108 -2.52 -2.86 -13.66
N CYS A 109 -3.79 -3.27 -13.66
CA CYS A 109 -4.38 -4.17 -12.67
C CYS A 109 -4.30 -3.66 -11.21
N ASN A 110 -4.30 -2.34 -10.97
CA ASN A 110 -4.34 -1.80 -9.61
C ASN A 110 -5.77 -1.82 -9.08
N THR A 111 -5.94 -2.11 -7.79
CA THR A 111 -7.26 -2.26 -7.18
C THR A 111 -7.39 -1.50 -5.86
N ILE A 112 -8.40 -0.65 -5.75
CA ILE A 112 -8.93 -0.16 -4.47
C ILE A 112 -10.24 -0.90 -4.23
N SER A 113 -10.21 -1.92 -3.36
CA SER A 113 -11.35 -2.83 -3.19
C SER A 113 -12.42 -2.30 -2.25
N SER A 114 -12.09 -1.42 -1.32
CA SER A 114 -13.01 -0.89 -0.32
C SER A 114 -12.49 0.39 0.33
N GLY A 115 -13.20 0.89 1.34
CA GLY A 115 -12.80 2.04 2.15
C GLY A 115 -13.06 3.40 1.52
N ASN A 116 -12.59 4.44 2.19
CA ASN A 116 -12.78 5.83 1.78
C ASN A 116 -11.44 6.54 1.58
N ASN A 117 -11.37 7.45 0.60
CA ASN A 117 -10.21 8.32 0.36
C ASN A 117 -8.88 7.55 0.15
N ASN A 118 -8.94 6.33 -0.36
CA ASN A 118 -7.75 5.54 -0.65
C ASN A 118 -7.16 5.94 -2.00
N THR A 119 -5.83 5.89 -2.12
CA THR A 119 -5.13 6.29 -3.34
C THR A 119 -4.14 5.22 -3.79
N ILE A 120 -4.12 4.95 -5.09
CA ILE A 120 -3.00 4.28 -5.77
C ILE A 120 -2.57 5.21 -6.91
N SER A 121 -1.35 5.75 -6.87
CA SER A 121 -0.92 6.65 -7.95
C SER A 121 -0.64 5.92 -9.26
N GLY A 122 -0.29 4.63 -9.21
CA GLY A 122 -0.06 3.80 -10.38
C GLY A 122 0.69 2.52 -10.08
N GLY A 123 1.39 1.98 -11.10
CA GLY A 123 2.18 0.75 -10.98
C GLY A 123 1.45 -0.50 -11.49
N TYR A 124 1.84 -1.67 -10.98
CA TYR A 124 1.35 -2.96 -11.43
C TYR A 124 0.81 -3.81 -10.28
N CYS A 125 -0.42 -4.23 -10.38
CA CYS A 125 -1.08 -5.14 -9.43
C CYS A 125 -0.98 -4.70 -7.95
N ASN A 126 -1.03 -3.40 -7.68
CA ASN A 126 -1.10 -2.91 -6.30
C ASN A 126 -2.54 -3.00 -5.77
N CYS A 127 -2.69 -3.43 -4.52
CA CYS A 127 -3.99 -3.60 -3.88
C CYS A 127 -4.10 -2.74 -2.61
N ASN A 128 -4.99 -1.75 -2.62
CA ASN A 128 -5.30 -0.95 -1.46
C ASN A 128 -6.73 -1.27 -0.98
N SER A 129 -6.83 -2.13 0.01
CA SER A 129 -8.09 -2.51 0.64
C SER A 129 -8.33 -1.76 1.97
N GLY A 130 -7.47 -0.80 2.31
CA GLY A 130 -7.54 -0.06 3.57
C GLY A 130 -8.91 0.55 3.84
N SER A 131 -9.27 0.65 5.11
CA SER A 131 -10.57 1.20 5.51
C SER A 131 -10.71 2.68 5.20
N SER A 132 -9.63 3.46 5.34
CA SER A 132 -9.63 4.88 4.99
C SER A 132 -8.24 5.51 4.88
N ALA A 133 -8.13 6.48 4.00
CA ALA A 133 -6.99 7.41 3.85
C ALA A 133 -5.63 6.72 3.65
N SER A 134 -5.60 5.51 3.10
CA SER A 134 -4.37 4.78 2.85
C SER A 134 -3.84 5.03 1.44
N THR A 135 -2.51 5.03 1.28
CA THR A 135 -1.86 5.38 0.02
C THR A 135 -0.83 4.35 -0.42
N ILE A 136 -0.88 3.96 -1.68
CA ILE A 136 0.21 3.29 -2.39
C ILE A 136 0.66 4.22 -3.52
N SER A 137 1.87 4.78 -3.44
CA SER A 137 2.32 5.71 -4.48
C SER A 137 2.75 5.00 -5.77
N GLY A 138 2.94 3.69 -5.75
CA GLY A 138 3.24 2.92 -6.95
C GLY A 138 3.98 1.61 -6.66
N GLY A 139 4.75 1.15 -7.64
CA GLY A 139 5.50 -0.11 -7.53
C GLY A 139 4.72 -1.33 -8.02
N THR A 140 5.06 -2.50 -7.50
CA THR A 140 4.55 -3.78 -8.02
C THR A 140 4.09 -4.69 -6.88
N ILE A 141 2.85 -5.15 -6.95
CA ILE A 141 2.27 -6.16 -6.03
C ILE A 141 2.36 -5.70 -4.55
N ASN A 142 2.19 -4.41 -4.29
CA ASN A 142 2.11 -3.90 -2.93
C ASN A 142 0.69 -3.99 -2.38
N SER A 143 0.54 -4.32 -1.09
CA SER A 143 -0.77 -4.53 -0.48
C SER A 143 -0.95 -3.80 0.84
N ILE A 144 -2.09 -3.12 0.98
CA ILE A 144 -2.60 -2.60 2.26
C ILE A 144 -3.92 -3.32 2.57
N ASN A 145 -4.01 -3.97 3.72
CA ASN A 145 -5.13 -4.85 4.08
C ASN A 145 -6.40 -4.08 4.51
N SER A 146 -7.52 -4.78 4.59
CA SER A 146 -8.88 -4.20 4.66
C SER A 146 -9.26 -3.47 5.95
N THR A 147 -8.57 -3.70 7.05
CA THR A 147 -8.90 -3.06 8.34
C THR A 147 -8.01 -1.86 8.66
N VAL A 148 -7.16 -1.46 7.72
CA VAL A 148 -6.07 -0.50 7.94
C VAL A 148 -6.51 0.94 7.68
N LEU A 149 -6.09 1.86 8.56
CA LEU A 149 -6.30 3.30 8.46
C LEU A 149 -4.98 4.03 8.21
N ALA A 150 -5.00 5.01 7.32
CA ALA A 150 -3.95 6.02 7.14
C ALA A 150 -2.52 5.46 7.03
N SER A 151 -2.36 4.37 6.30
CA SER A 151 -1.06 3.73 6.10
C SER A 151 -0.51 4.00 4.71
N THR A 152 0.82 3.96 4.58
CA THR A 152 1.49 4.39 3.36
C THR A 152 2.54 3.39 2.89
N ILE A 153 2.48 3.02 1.62
CA ILE A 153 3.57 2.38 0.87
C ILE A 153 4.03 3.36 -0.22
N SER A 154 5.26 3.87 -0.13
CA SER A 154 5.75 4.84 -1.11
C SER A 154 6.16 4.20 -2.45
N GLY A 155 6.39 2.91 -2.48
CA GLY A 155 6.72 2.18 -3.70
C GLY A 155 7.43 0.86 -3.43
N GLY A 156 8.15 0.33 -4.42
CA GLY A 156 8.86 -0.95 -4.30
C GLY A 156 8.05 -2.16 -4.73
N ARG A 157 8.39 -3.34 -4.22
CA ARG A 157 7.79 -4.60 -4.67
C ARG A 157 7.36 -5.48 -3.50
N CYS A 158 6.20 -6.11 -3.61
CA CYS A 158 5.71 -7.15 -2.69
C CYS A 158 5.64 -6.69 -1.21
N HIS A 159 5.36 -5.42 -0.96
CA HIS A 159 5.19 -4.92 0.40
C HIS A 159 3.81 -5.22 0.95
N THR A 160 3.74 -5.48 2.27
CA THR A 160 2.45 -5.72 2.94
C THR A 160 2.33 -4.87 4.20
N ILE A 161 1.24 -4.12 4.31
CA ILE A 161 0.82 -3.45 5.54
C ILE A 161 -0.47 -4.08 6.05
N CYS A 162 -0.46 -4.54 7.32
CA CYS A 162 -1.60 -5.15 7.97
C CYS A 162 -2.16 -4.30 9.13
N ALA A 163 -1.69 -3.08 9.35
CA ALA A 163 -2.02 -2.31 10.53
C ALA A 163 -2.08 -0.80 10.29
N ASN A 164 -2.78 -0.09 11.18
CA ASN A 164 -3.02 1.36 11.10
C ASN A 164 -1.74 2.18 11.24
N PHE A 165 -1.69 3.30 10.53
CA PHE A 165 -0.61 4.28 10.65
C PHE A 165 0.79 3.72 10.41
N ALA A 166 0.88 2.61 9.69
CA ALA A 166 2.15 1.98 9.36
C ALA A 166 2.72 2.56 8.05
N THR A 167 4.04 2.56 7.93
CA THR A 167 4.73 3.11 6.76
C THR A 167 5.79 2.16 6.24
N ILE A 168 5.80 1.93 4.93
CA ILE A 168 6.91 1.29 4.21
C ILE A 168 7.39 2.26 3.14
N GLY A 169 8.65 2.69 3.21
CA GLY A 169 9.25 3.63 2.28
C GLY A 169 9.58 3.02 0.92
N GLY A 170 9.89 1.74 0.86
CA GLY A 170 10.21 1.05 -0.40
C GLY A 170 11.03 -0.21 -0.22
N GLY A 171 11.71 -0.65 -1.28
CA GLY A 171 12.51 -1.89 -1.29
C GLY A 171 11.74 -3.10 -1.81
N ASP A 172 11.91 -4.27 -1.20
CA ASP A 172 11.30 -5.52 -1.63
C ASP A 172 10.83 -6.36 -0.43
N SER A 173 9.61 -6.89 -0.50
CA SER A 173 9.09 -7.89 0.44
C SER A 173 9.14 -7.49 1.92
N ASN A 174 9.00 -6.20 2.23
CA ASN A 174 8.93 -5.72 3.62
C ASN A 174 7.50 -5.84 4.16
N THR A 175 7.37 -6.17 5.46
CA THR A 175 6.07 -6.37 6.12
C THR A 175 5.94 -5.55 7.40
N ALA A 176 4.94 -4.67 7.46
CA ALA A 176 4.58 -3.88 8.63
C ALA A 176 3.23 -4.37 9.18
N SER A 177 3.27 -5.16 10.27
CA SER A 177 2.09 -5.91 10.74
C SER A 177 1.34 -5.25 11.89
N PHE A 178 1.92 -4.24 12.54
CA PHE A 178 1.31 -3.58 13.69
C PHE A 178 1.32 -2.05 13.57
N ALA A 179 0.42 -1.42 14.33
CA ALA A 179 0.20 0.01 14.24
C ALA A 179 1.44 0.83 14.60
N TYR A 180 1.60 1.95 13.88
CA TYR A 180 2.73 2.87 13.99
C TYR A 180 4.09 2.25 13.71
N SER A 181 4.11 1.08 13.04
CA SER A 181 5.37 0.48 12.62
C SER A 181 5.92 1.17 11.36
N THR A 182 7.24 1.28 11.29
CA THR A 182 7.92 1.96 10.19
C THR A 182 9.06 1.10 9.64
N ILE A 183 9.07 0.89 8.33
CA ILE A 183 10.19 0.31 7.60
C ILE A 183 10.59 1.30 6.52
N SER A 184 11.78 1.92 6.62
CA SER A 184 12.19 2.91 5.62
C SER A 184 12.55 2.27 4.27
N GLY A 185 12.98 1.00 4.27
CA GLY A 185 13.30 0.29 3.03
C GLY A 185 14.02 -1.03 3.25
N GLY A 186 14.81 -1.46 2.26
CA GLY A 186 15.54 -2.72 2.31
C GLY A 186 14.74 -3.93 1.81
N VAL A 187 15.15 -5.13 2.19
CA VAL A 187 14.56 -6.37 1.65
C VAL A 187 14.20 -7.32 2.77
N SER A 188 12.98 -7.85 2.75
CA SER A 188 12.48 -8.87 3.68
C SER A 188 12.51 -8.47 5.15
N ASN A 189 12.37 -7.17 5.45
CA ASN A 189 12.34 -6.71 6.84
C ASN A 189 10.92 -6.84 7.41
N THR A 190 10.81 -7.19 8.71
CA THR A 190 9.53 -7.42 9.39
C THR A 190 9.42 -6.59 10.68
N ALA A 191 8.48 -5.65 10.70
CA ALA A 191 8.12 -4.84 11.86
C ALA A 191 6.74 -5.33 12.37
N SER A 192 6.70 -6.06 13.49
CA SER A 192 5.53 -6.86 13.86
C SER A 192 4.91 -6.52 15.22
N GLN A 193 5.22 -5.36 15.80
CA GLN A 193 4.57 -4.83 17.00
C GLN A 193 4.47 -3.30 16.98
N TYR A 194 3.76 -2.74 17.96
CA TYR A 194 3.52 -1.29 18.07
C TYR A 194 4.83 -0.49 18.11
N PHE A 195 4.89 0.59 17.33
CA PHE A 195 5.99 1.55 17.32
C PHE A 195 7.35 0.94 16.94
N THR A 196 7.36 -0.22 16.26
CA THR A 196 8.61 -0.81 15.80
C THR A 196 9.20 -0.03 14.62
N THR A 197 10.51 0.07 14.58
CA THR A 197 11.23 0.78 13.52
C THR A 197 12.35 -0.07 12.93
N ILE A 198 12.38 -0.19 11.61
CA ILE A 198 13.50 -0.75 10.86
C ILE A 198 13.92 0.26 9.80
N SER A 199 15.15 0.80 9.89
CA SER A 199 15.60 1.80 8.93
C SER A 199 16.01 1.17 7.58
N GLY A 200 16.26 -0.13 7.53
CA GLY A 200 16.56 -0.82 6.27
C GLY A 200 17.36 -2.09 6.44
N GLY A 201 18.10 -2.47 5.39
CA GLY A 201 18.92 -3.69 5.37
C GLY A 201 18.20 -4.92 4.85
N TYR A 202 18.66 -6.10 5.22
CA TYR A 202 18.15 -7.37 4.73
C TYR A 202 17.72 -8.29 5.88
N ASN A 203 16.49 -8.78 5.83
CA ASN A 203 15.96 -9.79 6.75
C ASN A 203 16.05 -9.41 8.23
N ASN A 204 15.85 -8.13 8.56
CA ASN A 204 15.84 -7.67 9.94
C ASN A 204 14.43 -7.79 10.54
N THR A 205 14.35 -8.09 11.84
CA THR A 205 13.07 -8.26 12.55
C THR A 205 13.04 -7.38 13.81
N ALA A 206 11.97 -6.58 13.95
CA ALA A 206 11.62 -5.85 15.17
C ALA A 206 10.26 -6.37 15.64
N SER A 207 10.20 -7.17 16.72
CA SER A 207 9.03 -7.98 17.07
C SER A 207 8.44 -7.72 18.46
N GLN A 208 8.86 -6.67 19.15
CA GLN A 208 8.22 -6.22 20.39
C GLN A 208 8.04 -4.70 20.40
N ASN A 209 7.15 -4.21 21.27
CA ASN A 209 6.80 -2.80 21.35
C ASN A 209 8.04 -1.90 21.42
N SER A 210 8.08 -0.90 20.57
CA SER A 210 9.17 0.09 20.47
C SER A 210 10.56 -0.51 20.15
N ALA A 211 10.61 -1.76 19.68
CA ALA A 211 11.87 -2.35 19.26
C ALA A 211 12.38 -1.67 17.98
N THR A 212 13.69 -1.46 17.90
CA THR A 212 14.33 -0.75 16.79
C THR A 212 15.51 -1.53 16.23
N VAL A 213 15.56 -1.64 14.90
CA VAL A 213 16.74 -2.09 14.15
C VAL A 213 17.18 -0.98 13.18
N GLY A 214 18.35 -0.41 13.38
CA GLY A 214 18.90 0.62 12.49
C GLY A 214 19.27 0.11 11.09
N GLY A 215 19.53 -1.19 10.96
CA GLY A 215 19.82 -1.79 9.65
C GLY A 215 20.69 -3.04 9.75
N GLY A 216 21.40 -3.36 8.66
CA GLY A 216 22.28 -4.53 8.59
C GLY A 216 21.60 -5.78 8.06
N VAL A 217 22.03 -6.96 8.49
CA VAL A 217 21.59 -8.24 7.95
C VAL A 217 21.16 -9.20 9.05
N SER A 218 19.93 -9.66 8.99
CA SER A 218 19.37 -10.70 9.88
C SER A 218 19.57 -10.37 11.37
N ASN A 219 19.31 -9.13 11.75
CA ASN A 219 19.29 -8.70 13.15
C ASN A 219 17.87 -8.85 13.72
N THR A 220 17.77 -9.28 14.97
CA THR A 220 16.48 -9.52 15.65
C THR A 220 16.39 -8.74 16.96
N ALA A 221 15.57 -7.69 16.99
CA ALA A 221 15.20 -6.95 18.18
C ALA A 221 13.84 -7.46 18.69
N SER A 222 13.86 -8.37 19.67
CA SER A 222 12.66 -9.05 20.18
C SER A 222 12.36 -8.77 21.65
N GLY A 223 13.07 -7.84 22.28
CA GLY A 223 12.70 -7.28 23.58
C GLY A 223 11.94 -5.96 23.44
N GLY A 224 11.08 -5.64 24.41
CA GLY A 224 10.42 -4.33 24.47
C GLY A 224 11.43 -3.21 24.59
N SER A 225 11.33 -2.18 23.75
CA SER A 225 12.30 -1.08 23.66
C SER A 225 13.75 -1.54 23.44
N SER A 226 13.94 -2.73 22.87
CA SER A 226 15.28 -3.19 22.50
C SER A 226 15.82 -2.46 21.28
N PHE A 227 17.13 -2.32 21.20
CA PHE A 227 17.78 -1.59 20.12
C PHE A 227 18.95 -2.39 19.53
N ILE A 228 18.96 -2.48 18.20
CA ILE A 228 20.12 -2.94 17.44
C ILE A 228 20.48 -1.85 16.43
N GLY A 229 21.65 -1.23 16.57
CA GLY A 229 22.08 -0.17 15.66
C GLY A 229 22.41 -0.68 14.25
N GLY A 230 22.94 -1.92 14.17
CA GLY A 230 23.25 -2.54 12.88
C GLY A 230 24.09 -3.81 13.02
N GLY A 231 24.84 -4.12 11.95
CA GLY A 231 25.67 -5.33 11.91
C GLY A 231 24.96 -6.56 11.34
N ARG A 232 25.36 -7.75 11.80
CA ARG A 232 24.86 -8.99 11.19
C ARG A 232 24.61 -10.07 12.25
N TYR A 233 23.42 -10.70 12.20
CA TYR A 233 23.01 -11.79 13.10
C TYR A 233 23.07 -11.41 14.59
N ASN A 234 22.78 -10.17 14.95
CA ASN A 234 22.71 -9.75 16.32
C ASN A 234 21.30 -9.98 16.88
N THR A 235 21.20 -10.35 18.17
CA THR A 235 19.92 -10.64 18.84
C THR A 235 19.82 -9.89 20.17
N ALA A 236 18.89 -8.94 20.26
CA ALA A 236 18.51 -8.22 21.48
C ALA A 236 17.12 -8.71 21.92
N SER A 237 17.08 -9.65 22.89
CA SER A 237 15.87 -10.45 23.14
C SER A 237 15.08 -10.08 24.38
N CYS A 238 15.60 -9.23 25.26
CA CYS A 238 14.91 -8.79 26.46
C CYS A 238 14.68 -7.27 26.49
N ASN A 239 13.84 -6.82 27.43
CA ASN A 239 13.47 -5.41 27.50
C ASN A 239 14.69 -4.52 27.73
N TYR A 240 14.73 -3.40 26.99
CA TYR A 240 15.81 -2.40 27.05
C TYR A 240 17.20 -2.96 26.75
N SER A 241 17.28 -4.14 26.10
CA SER A 241 18.57 -4.69 25.68
C SER A 241 19.12 -3.92 24.47
N ILE A 242 20.43 -3.72 24.42
CA ILE A 242 21.09 -2.89 23.42
C ILE A 242 22.24 -3.66 22.77
N ILE A 243 22.28 -3.65 21.43
CA ILE A 243 23.47 -4.04 20.67
C ILE A 243 23.77 -2.90 19.68
N SER A 244 24.91 -2.21 19.84
CA SER A 244 25.20 -1.11 18.93
C SER A 244 25.52 -1.59 17.52
N ALA A 245 26.35 -2.65 17.38
CA ALA A 245 26.71 -3.22 16.09
C ALA A 245 27.46 -4.56 16.24
N GLY A 246 28.13 -4.99 15.17
CA GLY A 246 28.99 -6.18 15.16
C GLY A 246 28.34 -7.40 14.55
N LYS A 247 28.87 -8.58 14.88
CA LYS A 247 28.37 -9.83 14.28
C LYS A 247 28.10 -10.88 15.35
N CYS A 248 26.95 -11.53 15.28
CA CYS A 248 26.53 -12.63 16.16
C CYS A 248 26.55 -12.28 17.65
N ASN A 249 26.30 -11.02 18.02
CA ASN A 249 26.23 -10.61 19.40
C ASN A 249 24.84 -10.86 19.99
N ILE A 250 24.76 -11.19 21.28
CA ILE A 250 23.54 -11.51 21.99
C ILE A 250 23.42 -10.66 23.25
N ALA A 251 22.33 -9.92 23.40
CA ALA A 251 21.94 -9.26 24.64
C ALA A 251 20.59 -9.89 25.10
N SER A 252 20.68 -10.84 26.04
CA SER A 252 19.55 -11.75 26.35
C SER A 252 18.93 -11.55 27.74
N ASN A 253 19.20 -10.42 28.39
CA ASN A 253 18.51 -10.07 29.63
C ASN A 253 18.13 -8.58 29.63
N ASN A 254 17.30 -8.20 30.61
CA ASN A 254 16.86 -6.80 30.74
C ASN A 254 18.06 -5.88 31.00
N TYR A 255 18.08 -4.77 30.23
CA TYR A 255 19.16 -3.76 30.28
C TYR A 255 20.55 -4.30 29.92
N ALA A 256 20.64 -5.50 29.33
CA ALA A 256 21.91 -6.04 28.86
C ALA A 256 22.42 -5.25 27.64
N THR A 257 23.71 -4.98 27.60
CA THR A 257 24.34 -4.17 26.55
C THR A 257 25.55 -4.87 25.95
N VAL A 258 25.61 -4.91 24.61
CA VAL A 258 26.82 -5.27 23.87
C VAL A 258 27.15 -4.11 22.92
N SER A 259 28.27 -3.43 23.11
CA SER A 259 28.65 -2.31 22.25
C SER A 259 29.13 -2.74 20.86
N GLY A 260 29.56 -4.00 20.69
CA GLY A 260 29.95 -4.52 19.37
C GLY A 260 30.87 -5.72 19.43
N GLY A 261 31.61 -5.96 18.34
CA GLY A 261 32.54 -7.08 18.21
C GLY A 261 31.93 -8.33 17.60
N LEU A 262 32.49 -9.50 17.92
CA LEU A 262 32.13 -10.78 17.35
C LEU A 262 31.68 -11.79 18.40
N SER A 263 30.49 -12.29 18.31
CA SER A 263 29.98 -13.39 19.15
C SER A 263 30.07 -13.11 20.66
N ASN A 264 29.81 -11.87 21.06
CA ASN A 264 29.77 -11.49 22.48
C ASN A 264 28.35 -11.72 23.05
N THR A 265 28.28 -12.12 24.32
CA THR A 265 27.01 -12.41 25.01
C THR A 265 26.91 -11.64 26.34
N ALA A 266 25.88 -10.81 26.47
CA ALA A 266 25.48 -10.19 27.73
C ALA A 266 24.19 -10.87 28.20
N SER A 267 24.28 -11.77 29.19
CA SER A 267 23.15 -12.60 29.66
C SER A 267 22.74 -12.32 31.10
N GLY A 268 23.48 -11.53 31.83
CA GLY A 268 23.09 -11.03 33.15
C GLY A 268 22.20 -9.79 33.05
N GLN A 269 21.32 -9.57 34.00
CA GLN A 269 20.58 -8.31 34.12
C GLN A 269 21.58 -7.15 34.39
N TYR A 270 21.43 -6.04 33.63
CA TYR A 270 22.38 -4.90 33.66
C TYR A 270 23.81 -5.26 33.24
N SER A 271 24.04 -6.42 32.63
CA SER A 271 25.40 -6.79 32.21
C SER A 271 25.83 -6.03 30.96
N ALA A 272 27.11 -5.80 30.82
CA ALA A 272 27.68 -5.07 29.69
C ALA A 272 28.93 -5.75 29.13
N VAL A 273 28.99 -5.87 27.79
CA VAL A 273 30.22 -6.25 27.07
C VAL A 273 30.62 -5.08 26.18
N GLY A 274 31.77 -4.45 26.43
CA GLY A 274 32.26 -3.30 25.69
C GLY A 274 32.76 -3.63 24.28
N GLY A 275 33.03 -4.91 23.96
CA GLY A 275 33.47 -5.33 22.62
C GLY A 275 34.42 -6.53 22.67
N GLY A 276 35.19 -6.73 21.57
CA GLY A 276 36.07 -7.88 21.41
C GLY A 276 35.39 -9.09 20.78
N ALA A 277 35.87 -10.27 21.08
CA ALA A 277 35.32 -11.51 20.53
C ALA A 277 35.12 -12.56 21.61
N LEU A 278 33.98 -13.28 21.54
CA LEU A 278 33.63 -14.42 22.38
C LEU A 278 33.60 -14.10 23.90
N ASN A 279 33.33 -12.84 24.26
CA ASN A 279 33.20 -12.45 25.66
C ASN A 279 31.81 -12.72 26.19
N THR A 280 31.70 -13.12 27.45
CA THR A 280 30.44 -13.36 28.13
C THR A 280 30.38 -12.60 29.45
N ALA A 281 29.32 -11.80 29.63
CA ALA A 281 28.98 -11.17 30.91
C ALA A 281 27.65 -11.79 31.38
N SER A 282 27.72 -12.68 32.40
CA SER A 282 26.57 -13.46 32.90
C SER A 282 26.13 -13.09 34.33
N GLY A 283 26.97 -12.37 35.07
CA GLY A 283 26.60 -11.87 36.37
C GLY A 283 25.59 -10.71 36.29
N CYS A 284 24.77 -10.55 37.34
CA CYS A 284 23.94 -9.37 37.50
C CYS A 284 24.86 -8.15 37.73
N SER A 285 24.63 -7.08 36.99
CA SER A 285 25.48 -5.86 37.03
C SER A 285 26.97 -6.09 36.71
N SER A 286 27.29 -6.99 35.79
CA SER A 286 28.66 -7.34 35.35
C SER A 286 29.05 -6.62 34.05
#